data_3b402ebab55e9c7aa0fc72d0f14841e4
#
_entry.id   3b402ebab55e9c7aa0fc72d0f14841e4
#
_cell.length_a   1.000
_cell.length_b   1.000
_cell.length_c   1.000
_cell.angle_alpha   90.00
_cell.angle_beta   90.00
_cell.angle_gamma   90.00
#
_symmetry.space_group_name_H-M   'P 1'
#
loop_
_entity.id
_entity.type
_entity.pdbx_description
1 polymer ?
#
loop_
_entity_poly.entity_id
_entity_poly.type
_entity_poly.pdbx_seq_one_letter_code
_entity_poly.pdbx_strand_id
1 'polypeptide(L)'
;MHEVKKPKKNLAYYYLIVLIVIMLFNAFVYPYIIEQQVKEVDYGTFMSMTEKGKIGQVEIQSNQIIFTNKDNTKIYKTGLMDDPDRTQRLYDSGAKFSSEIVQQMSPLVSVLLTWILPIFLFVALGQYMSKKMMGKNGGNSMIFGMGKSNAKVYIKSSDGIKFSDVAGEDEAKENLTEIVEYLHNPNRYKEIGASMPKGILLVGPPGTGKTLLAKAVAGESNVPFFSMSGSEFVEMFVGMGASKVRDLFKQAKEKAPCIVFIDEIDAIGKKRDGQFSGNDEREQTLNQLLTEMDGFEGNNGVIILAATNRPESLDPALTRPGRFDRRVPVELPDLKGREEILKVHAKKVKTAGNIDYQKVARMASGASGAELANIVNEAALRAVRDGRDAVTQADMEESIEVVIAGYQKKNAILTDDEKWRVAYHEVGHALVAAKQTNSAPVQKITIIPRTSGALGYTMQVEEGNHYLMTKEELENKIATLTGGRAAEEVKFGTVSTGASNDIEQATKLARAMITRYGMSDEFDMVAMETVTNQYLGGDTSLACSAETQAKIDKKVSDLIRIEHEKAKKILSDNMDKLEEISKYLYEKETITGEEFMGILNR
;
A
#
# COMPACT_ATOMS: atom_id res chain seq x y z
N MET A 1 -11.71 -5.10 26.27
CA MET A 1 -12.38 -4.08 25.45
C MET A 1 -11.90 -2.72 25.89
N HIS A 2 -10.95 -2.11 25.18
CA HIS A 2 -10.57 -0.71 25.41
C HIS A 2 -11.18 0.12 24.29
N GLU A 3 -12.03 1.06 24.69
CA GLU A 3 -12.69 2.02 23.81
C GLU A 3 -11.65 2.82 23.02
N VAL A 4 -11.72 2.73 21.69
CA VAL A 4 -10.99 3.62 20.81
C VAL A 4 -11.65 5.00 20.87
N LYS A 5 -11.06 5.93 21.60
CA LYS A 5 -11.46 7.34 21.59
C LYS A 5 -11.25 7.89 20.17
N LYS A 6 -12.35 8.24 19.51
CA LYS A 6 -12.32 8.97 18.24
C LYS A 6 -11.47 10.23 18.40
N PRO A 7 -10.62 10.60 17.42
CA PRO A 7 -9.83 11.82 17.48
C PRO A 7 -10.77 13.02 17.60
N LYS A 8 -10.63 13.82 18.65
CA LYS A 8 -11.34 15.10 18.80
C LYS A 8 -10.85 16.03 17.68
N LYS A 9 -11.72 16.31 16.71
CA LYS A 9 -11.44 17.32 15.68
C LYS A 9 -11.14 18.65 16.37
N ASN A 10 -10.08 19.31 15.91
CA ASN A 10 -9.55 20.53 16.51
C ASN A 10 -10.62 21.63 16.50
N LEU A 11 -10.78 22.36 17.58
CA LEU A 11 -11.81 23.42 17.73
C LEU A 11 -11.71 24.47 16.60
N ALA A 12 -10.49 24.72 16.12
CA ALA A 12 -10.21 25.59 14.96
C ALA A 12 -10.94 25.15 13.67
N TYR A 13 -11.16 23.85 13.47
CA TYR A 13 -11.89 23.34 12.30
C TYR A 13 -13.37 23.74 12.34
N TYR A 14 -13.99 23.73 13.52
CA TYR A 14 -15.39 24.16 13.65
C TYR A 14 -15.54 25.68 13.46
N TYR A 15 -14.58 26.48 13.94
CA TYR A 15 -14.58 27.93 13.72
C TYR A 15 -14.35 28.28 12.26
N LEU A 16 -13.48 27.57 11.54
CA LEU A 16 -13.29 27.75 10.10
C LEU A 16 -14.58 27.44 9.32
N ILE A 17 -15.28 26.37 9.67
CA ILE A 17 -16.56 26.03 9.04
C ILE A 17 -17.61 27.10 9.32
N VAL A 18 -17.74 27.59 10.54
CA VAL A 18 -18.69 28.64 10.92
C VAL A 18 -18.37 29.93 10.15
N LEU A 19 -17.10 30.31 10.04
CA LEU A 19 -16.66 31.50 9.28
C LEU A 19 -17.00 31.35 7.80
N ILE A 20 -16.73 30.21 7.19
CA ILE A 20 -17.08 29.92 5.79
C ILE A 20 -18.61 29.96 5.60
N VAL A 21 -19.40 29.41 6.51
CA VAL A 21 -20.87 29.42 6.44
C VAL A 21 -21.39 30.87 6.55
N ILE A 22 -20.86 31.69 7.45
CA ILE A 22 -21.22 33.11 7.58
C ILE A 22 -20.82 33.88 6.30
N MET A 23 -19.66 33.59 5.74
CA MET A 23 -19.19 34.24 4.50
C MET A 23 -20.09 33.84 3.31
N LEU A 24 -20.45 32.59 3.17
CA LEU A 24 -21.35 32.11 2.14
C LEU A 24 -22.78 32.64 2.33
N PHE A 25 -23.27 32.73 3.57
CA PHE A 25 -24.56 33.31 3.89
C PHE A 25 -24.61 34.80 3.49
N ASN A 26 -23.58 35.59 3.83
CA ASN A 26 -23.50 37.02 3.44
C ASN A 26 -23.30 37.22 1.93
N ALA A 27 -22.57 36.32 1.27
CA ALA A 27 -22.31 36.47 -0.18
C ALA A 27 -23.48 36.04 -1.06
N PHE A 28 -24.29 35.06 -0.65
CA PHE A 28 -25.31 34.44 -1.51
C PHE A 28 -26.73 34.54 -0.95
N VAL A 29 -26.93 34.42 0.34
CA VAL A 29 -28.27 34.31 0.94
C VAL A 29 -28.82 35.70 1.27
N TYR A 30 -28.01 36.58 1.85
CA TYR A 30 -28.43 37.92 2.25
C TYR A 30 -28.84 38.81 1.05
N PRO A 31 -28.11 38.86 -0.07
CA PRO A 31 -28.54 39.59 -1.28
C PRO A 31 -29.83 38.99 -1.88
N TYR A 32 -29.96 37.67 -1.89
CA TYR A 32 -31.14 36.99 -2.43
C TYR A 32 -32.42 37.32 -1.66
N ILE A 33 -32.35 37.43 -0.34
CA ILE A 33 -33.51 37.80 0.50
C ILE A 33 -33.94 39.25 0.25
N ILE A 34 -33.00 40.18 0.01
CA ILE A 34 -33.30 41.58 -0.26
C ILE A 34 -33.90 41.74 -1.65
N GLU A 35 -33.40 41.06 -2.67
CA GLU A 35 -33.92 41.15 -4.04
C GLU A 35 -35.37 40.69 -4.19
N GLN A 36 -35.86 39.77 -3.39
CA GLN A 36 -37.25 39.28 -3.46
C GLN A 36 -38.28 40.30 -2.99
N GLN A 37 -37.90 41.36 -2.29
CA GLN A 37 -38.85 42.39 -1.78
C GLN A 37 -39.05 43.57 -2.73
N VAL A 38 -38.20 43.74 -3.75
CA VAL A 38 -38.23 44.91 -4.66
C VAL A 38 -38.55 44.44 -6.08
N LYS A 39 -39.69 44.84 -6.63
CA LYS A 39 -40.08 44.50 -7.99
C LYS A 39 -39.52 45.48 -8.99
N GLU A 40 -38.72 44.99 -9.95
CA GLU A 40 -38.20 45.83 -11.04
C GLU A 40 -39.27 46.09 -12.08
N VAL A 41 -39.42 47.33 -12.51
CA VAL A 41 -40.35 47.80 -13.52
C VAL A 41 -39.67 48.77 -14.47
N ASP A 42 -40.20 48.89 -15.69
CA ASP A 42 -39.73 49.86 -16.68
C ASP A 42 -40.12 51.29 -16.30
N TYR A 43 -39.39 52.31 -16.87
CA TYR A 43 -39.62 53.72 -16.57
C TYR A 43 -41.02 54.18 -17.05
N GLY A 44 -41.56 53.61 -18.13
CA GLY A 44 -42.91 53.92 -18.60
C GLY A 44 -43.99 53.48 -17.59
N THR A 45 -43.80 52.34 -16.93
CA THR A 45 -44.67 51.89 -15.83
C THR A 45 -44.62 52.88 -14.65
N PHE A 46 -43.42 53.36 -14.28
CA PHE A 46 -43.25 54.39 -13.25
C PHE A 46 -44.01 55.67 -13.62
N MET A 47 -43.86 56.16 -14.84
CA MET A 47 -44.60 57.34 -15.34
C MET A 47 -46.11 57.14 -15.27
N SER A 48 -46.62 56.01 -15.78
CA SER A 48 -48.05 55.70 -15.74
C SER A 48 -48.60 55.60 -14.32
N MET A 49 -47.83 55.10 -13.38
CA MET A 49 -48.23 55.04 -11.96
C MET A 49 -48.20 56.40 -11.30
N THR A 50 -47.28 57.30 -11.70
CA THR A 50 -47.19 58.67 -11.23
C THR A 50 -48.41 59.47 -11.70
N GLU A 51 -48.73 59.43 -12.98
CA GLU A 51 -49.88 60.19 -13.56
C GLU A 51 -51.24 59.70 -12.99
N LYS A 52 -51.33 58.38 -12.64
CA LYS A 52 -52.56 57.81 -12.04
C LYS A 52 -52.64 58.05 -10.53
N GLY A 53 -51.67 58.75 -9.92
CA GLY A 53 -51.62 59.05 -8.48
C GLY A 53 -51.52 57.78 -7.60
N LYS A 54 -50.88 56.72 -8.11
CA LYS A 54 -50.74 55.43 -7.44
C LYS A 54 -49.43 55.26 -6.69
N ILE A 55 -48.56 56.29 -6.68
CA ILE A 55 -47.27 56.27 -6.01
C ILE A 55 -47.40 56.95 -4.65
N GLY A 56 -46.74 56.33 -3.60
CA GLY A 56 -46.72 56.87 -2.23
C GLY A 56 -45.43 57.65 -1.91
N GLN A 57 -44.33 56.95 -1.89
CA GLN A 57 -43.01 57.55 -1.62
C GLN A 57 -42.05 57.27 -2.78
N VAL A 58 -41.19 58.20 -3.13
CA VAL A 58 -40.19 58.09 -4.19
C VAL A 58 -38.85 58.52 -3.66
N GLU A 59 -37.84 57.70 -3.78
CA GLU A 59 -36.45 58.00 -3.47
C GLU A 59 -35.63 57.96 -4.77
N ILE A 60 -35.04 59.09 -5.12
CA ILE A 60 -34.22 59.23 -6.32
C ILE A 60 -32.76 59.04 -5.92
N GLN A 61 -32.17 57.93 -6.36
CA GLN A 61 -30.76 57.61 -6.17
C GLN A 61 -29.94 57.96 -7.41
N SER A 62 -28.63 57.84 -7.32
CA SER A 62 -27.71 58.26 -8.40
C SER A 62 -27.88 57.49 -9.71
N ASN A 63 -28.39 56.24 -9.67
CA ASN A 63 -28.55 55.38 -10.85
C ASN A 63 -29.92 54.73 -10.98
N GLN A 64 -30.82 54.90 -9.99
CA GLN A 64 -32.13 54.28 -9.97
C GLN A 64 -33.14 55.10 -9.18
N ILE A 65 -34.40 54.80 -9.38
CA ILE A 65 -35.54 55.38 -8.62
C ILE A 65 -36.20 54.22 -7.88
N ILE A 66 -36.30 54.32 -6.57
CA ILE A 66 -37.04 53.39 -5.73
C ILE A 66 -38.35 54.06 -5.32
N PHE A 67 -39.46 53.36 -5.49
CA PHE A 67 -40.76 53.95 -5.14
C PHE A 67 -41.73 52.89 -4.58
N THR A 68 -42.70 53.36 -3.80
CA THR A 68 -43.74 52.52 -3.22
C THR A 68 -45.10 52.79 -3.86
N ASN A 69 -46.01 51.83 -3.79
CA ASN A 69 -47.42 52.11 -4.09
C ASN A 69 -48.01 52.99 -3.00
N LYS A 70 -49.24 53.57 -3.26
CA LYS A 70 -49.91 54.51 -2.35
C LYS A 70 -50.11 53.99 -0.93
N ASP A 71 -50.27 52.66 -0.78
CA ASP A 71 -50.47 51.95 0.51
C ASP A 71 -49.16 51.50 1.19
N ASN A 72 -48.00 51.81 0.62
CA ASN A 72 -46.67 51.43 1.06
C ASN A 72 -46.45 49.88 1.27
N THR A 73 -47.24 49.08 0.56
CA THR A 73 -47.21 47.61 0.70
C THR A 73 -46.24 46.92 -0.27
N LYS A 74 -45.91 47.60 -1.36
CA LYS A 74 -44.98 47.05 -2.38
C LYS A 74 -43.93 48.09 -2.76
N ILE A 75 -42.70 47.63 -2.90
CA ILE A 75 -41.53 48.45 -3.29
C ILE A 75 -41.20 48.09 -4.74
N TYR A 76 -40.99 49.11 -5.53
CA TYR A 76 -40.59 49.05 -6.93
C TYR A 76 -39.28 49.75 -7.16
N LYS A 77 -38.48 49.29 -8.13
CA LYS A 77 -37.30 50.01 -8.62
C LYS A 77 -37.36 50.17 -10.15
N THR A 78 -36.83 51.24 -10.63
CA THR A 78 -36.66 51.50 -12.07
C THR A 78 -35.34 52.24 -12.31
N GLY A 79 -34.76 52.11 -13.51
CA GLY A 79 -33.58 52.87 -13.90
C GLY A 79 -33.86 54.36 -13.98
N LEU A 80 -32.84 55.17 -13.68
CA LEU A 80 -32.92 56.63 -13.84
C LEU A 80 -32.84 56.96 -15.34
N MET A 81 -33.82 57.75 -15.84
CA MET A 81 -33.81 58.34 -17.18
C MET A 81 -33.77 59.85 -17.08
N ASP A 82 -33.21 60.51 -18.10
CA ASP A 82 -33.17 61.97 -18.18
C ASP A 82 -34.57 62.48 -18.58
N ASP A 83 -35.27 63.04 -17.61
CA ASP A 83 -36.65 63.48 -17.72
C ASP A 83 -36.80 64.81 -17.00
N PRO A 84 -36.80 65.95 -17.76
CA PRO A 84 -36.89 67.32 -17.20
C PRO A 84 -38.17 67.54 -16.40
N ASP A 85 -39.29 66.94 -16.77
CA ASP A 85 -40.59 67.13 -16.15
C ASP A 85 -40.89 66.23 -14.98
N ARG A 86 -39.97 65.29 -14.64
CA ARG A 86 -40.16 64.31 -13.59
C ARG A 86 -40.53 64.92 -12.24
N THR A 87 -39.86 66.00 -11.85
CA THR A 87 -40.08 66.67 -10.57
C THR A 87 -41.46 67.31 -10.51
N GLN A 88 -41.91 67.91 -11.60
CA GLN A 88 -43.23 68.55 -11.69
C GLN A 88 -44.31 67.45 -11.61
N ARG A 89 -44.15 66.37 -12.37
CA ARG A 89 -45.13 65.27 -12.36
C ARG A 89 -45.22 64.55 -11.00
N LEU A 90 -44.10 64.40 -10.28
CA LEU A 90 -44.11 63.88 -8.94
C LEU A 90 -44.85 64.82 -7.97
N TYR A 91 -44.62 66.09 -8.09
CA TYR A 91 -45.31 67.14 -7.28
C TYR A 91 -46.83 67.08 -7.56
N ASP A 92 -47.24 67.07 -8.81
CA ASP A 92 -48.63 67.07 -9.22
C ASP A 92 -49.36 65.75 -8.83
N SER A 93 -48.63 64.67 -8.76
CA SER A 93 -49.18 63.37 -8.33
C SER A 93 -49.40 63.24 -6.79
N GLY A 94 -48.90 64.26 -6.02
CA GLY A 94 -48.99 64.26 -4.57
C GLY A 94 -48.09 63.19 -3.87
N ALA A 95 -47.16 62.57 -4.58
CA ALA A 95 -46.21 61.66 -4.03
C ALA A 95 -45.15 62.35 -3.15
N LYS A 96 -44.75 61.76 -2.06
CA LYS A 96 -43.61 62.26 -1.28
C LYS A 96 -42.31 61.83 -1.94
N PHE A 97 -41.48 62.74 -2.40
CA PHE A 97 -40.23 62.44 -3.07
C PHE A 97 -39.04 63.14 -2.40
N SER A 98 -37.90 62.41 -2.35
CA SER A 98 -36.63 62.90 -1.83
C SER A 98 -35.49 62.40 -2.70
N SER A 99 -34.39 63.15 -2.72
CA SER A 99 -33.13 62.65 -3.26
C SER A 99 -32.28 62.07 -2.12
N GLU A 100 -31.50 61.04 -2.41
CA GLU A 100 -30.56 60.47 -1.44
C GLU A 100 -29.55 61.52 -1.01
N ILE A 101 -29.46 61.82 0.28
CA ILE A 101 -28.41 62.65 0.83
C ILE A 101 -27.25 61.74 1.19
N VAL A 102 -26.29 61.58 0.29
CA VAL A 102 -25.09 60.78 0.55
C VAL A 102 -24.24 61.51 1.58
N GLN A 103 -24.36 61.10 2.83
CA GLN A 103 -23.38 61.49 3.85
C GLN A 103 -22.10 60.72 3.56
N GLN A 104 -21.13 61.33 2.91
CA GLN A 104 -19.80 60.76 2.73
C GLN A 104 -19.12 60.65 4.10
N MET A 105 -19.14 59.45 4.68
CA MET A 105 -18.22 59.16 5.78
C MET A 105 -16.78 59.38 5.27
N SER A 106 -15.96 60.05 6.09
CA SER A 106 -14.55 60.23 5.76
C SER A 106 -13.93 58.89 5.29
N PRO A 107 -13.23 58.87 4.14
CA PRO A 107 -12.61 57.65 3.63
C PRO A 107 -11.74 56.92 4.66
N LEU A 108 -11.10 57.68 5.56
CA LEU A 108 -10.29 57.15 6.65
C LEU A 108 -11.14 56.37 7.69
N VAL A 109 -12.34 56.88 7.99
CA VAL A 109 -13.25 56.21 8.96
C VAL A 109 -13.85 54.93 8.37
N SER A 110 -14.15 54.92 7.07
CA SER A 110 -14.67 53.74 6.39
C SER A 110 -13.61 52.63 6.30
N VAL A 111 -12.37 52.94 5.97
CA VAL A 111 -11.24 51.97 5.97
C VAL A 111 -10.98 51.45 7.38
N LEU A 112 -11.02 52.31 8.39
CA LEU A 112 -10.78 51.91 9.78
C LEU A 112 -11.87 50.96 10.30
N LEU A 113 -13.14 51.21 10.01
CA LEU A 113 -14.26 50.36 10.43
C LEU A 113 -14.39 49.10 9.62
N THR A 114 -14.09 49.14 8.31
CA THR A 114 -14.31 48.00 7.42
C THR A 114 -13.14 47.02 7.43
N TRP A 115 -11.91 47.49 7.57
CA TRP A 115 -10.70 46.65 7.47
C TRP A 115 -9.89 46.55 8.77
N ILE A 116 -9.67 47.64 9.47
CA ILE A 116 -8.77 47.65 10.64
C ILE A 116 -9.47 47.12 11.89
N LEU A 117 -10.71 47.50 12.16
CA LEU A 117 -11.46 47.08 13.34
C LEU A 117 -11.72 45.57 13.39
N PRO A 118 -12.14 44.89 12.31
CA PRO A 118 -12.29 43.45 12.30
C PRO A 118 -10.97 42.70 12.54
N ILE A 119 -9.87 43.17 11.95
CA ILE A 119 -8.54 42.58 12.14
C ILE A 119 -8.10 42.74 13.60
N PHE A 120 -8.27 43.94 14.17
CA PHE A 120 -7.93 44.19 15.57
C PHE A 120 -8.77 43.34 16.55
N LEU A 121 -10.06 43.21 16.30
CA LEU A 121 -10.98 42.39 17.07
C LEU A 121 -10.56 40.91 16.98
N PHE A 122 -10.16 40.44 15.80
CA PHE A 122 -9.72 39.06 15.59
C PHE A 122 -8.41 38.77 16.32
N VAL A 123 -7.45 39.71 16.28
CA VAL A 123 -6.18 39.59 17.00
C VAL A 123 -6.40 39.66 18.52
N ALA A 124 -7.23 40.57 19.00
CA ALA A 124 -7.55 40.71 20.41
C ALA A 124 -8.29 39.50 20.97
N LEU A 125 -9.27 38.97 20.22
CA LEU A 125 -10.00 37.75 20.56
C LEU A 125 -9.09 36.53 20.55
N GLY A 126 -8.19 36.43 19.55
CA GLY A 126 -7.16 35.39 19.46
C GLY A 126 -6.19 35.43 20.64
N GLN A 127 -5.73 36.61 21.05
CA GLN A 127 -4.89 36.76 22.23
C GLN A 127 -5.63 36.47 23.55
N TYR A 128 -6.88 36.89 23.68
CA TYR A 128 -7.72 36.61 24.85
C TYR A 128 -7.99 35.10 25.00
N MET A 129 -8.33 34.42 23.89
CA MET A 129 -8.54 32.96 23.88
C MET A 129 -7.22 32.22 24.14
N SER A 130 -6.11 32.67 23.58
CA SER A 130 -4.78 32.12 23.86
C SER A 130 -4.43 32.21 25.35
N LYS A 131 -4.64 33.36 25.99
CA LYS A 131 -4.43 33.52 27.45
C LYS A 131 -5.35 32.65 28.31
N LYS A 132 -6.61 32.46 27.88
CA LYS A 132 -7.59 31.64 28.66
C LYS A 132 -7.36 30.13 28.47
N MET A 133 -6.79 29.69 27.34
CA MET A 133 -6.37 28.30 27.09
C MET A 133 -4.99 27.97 27.69
N MET A 134 -4.15 28.95 27.98
CA MET A 134 -2.81 28.80 28.58
C MET A 134 -2.81 28.69 30.13
N GLY A 135 -3.96 28.65 30.76
CA GLY A 135 -4.08 28.37 32.19
C GLY A 135 -3.92 26.88 32.50
N LYS A 136 -2.71 26.46 32.93
CA LYS A 136 -2.31 25.11 33.40
C LYS A 136 -2.06 24.05 32.33
N ASN A 137 -1.01 24.21 31.55
CA ASN A 137 0.11 23.30 31.26
C ASN A 137 0.88 23.84 30.04
N GLY A 138 2.15 24.06 30.24
CA GLY A 138 3.22 24.49 29.33
C GLY A 138 2.87 24.47 27.84
N GLY A 139 2.55 25.65 27.29
CA GLY A 139 2.30 25.74 25.89
C GLY A 139 3.47 26.36 25.15
N ASN A 140 3.91 25.84 24.11
CA ASN A 140 4.49 26.63 23.03
C ASN A 140 4.11 26.02 21.69
N SER A 141 3.55 26.90 20.80
CA SER A 141 3.60 26.79 19.36
C SER A 141 2.75 25.73 18.64
N MET A 142 1.58 26.14 18.14
CA MET A 142 0.93 25.46 17.02
C MET A 142 1.72 25.62 15.69
N ILE A 143 2.50 26.68 15.53
CA ILE A 143 3.30 26.95 14.30
C ILE A 143 4.66 26.23 14.38
N PHE A 144 5.23 26.02 15.58
CA PHE A 144 6.50 25.33 15.79
C PHE A 144 6.36 23.82 16.09
N GLY A 145 5.13 23.28 16.18
CA GLY A 145 4.88 21.85 16.40
C GLY A 145 4.84 21.00 15.13
N MET A 146 4.80 21.59 13.94
CA MET A 146 4.71 20.84 12.68
C MET A 146 5.99 20.11 12.29
N GLY A 147 7.12 20.43 12.88
CA GLY A 147 8.40 19.73 12.65
C GLY A 147 8.76 18.69 13.71
N LYS A 148 7.90 18.39 14.68
CA LYS A 148 8.18 17.36 15.67
C LYS A 148 7.95 15.97 15.09
N SER A 149 8.92 15.09 15.30
CA SER A 149 8.82 13.68 14.96
C SER A 149 7.66 13.03 15.73
N ASN A 150 6.76 12.37 15.03
CA ASN A 150 5.74 11.48 15.60
C ASN A 150 6.31 10.06 15.83
N ALA A 151 7.63 9.92 15.99
CA ALA A 151 8.27 8.63 16.23
C ALA A 151 7.57 7.93 17.40
N LYS A 152 7.12 6.72 17.16
CA LYS A 152 6.57 5.88 18.23
C LYS A 152 7.73 5.44 19.11
N VAL A 153 7.82 6.02 20.29
CA VAL A 153 8.81 5.65 21.30
C VAL A 153 8.26 4.49 22.10
N TYR A 154 8.76 3.30 21.89
CA TYR A 154 8.49 2.15 22.74
C TYR A 154 9.50 2.19 23.89
N ILE A 155 9.12 2.78 25.02
CA ILE A 155 9.92 2.77 26.23
C ILE A 155 9.62 1.45 26.94
N LYS A 156 10.70 0.72 27.30
CA LYS A 156 10.74 -0.44 28.21
C LYS A 156 9.36 -1.03 28.55
N SER A 157 8.91 -1.99 27.75
CA SER A 157 7.78 -2.84 28.14
C SER A 157 8.42 -4.16 28.63
N SER A 158 8.03 -4.61 29.81
CA SER A 158 8.36 -5.94 30.33
C SER A 158 7.84 -7.07 29.41
N ASP A 159 6.99 -6.72 28.44
CA ASP A 159 6.38 -7.61 27.45
C ASP A 159 6.95 -7.37 26.03
N GLY A 160 8.22 -6.96 25.92
CA GLY A 160 8.88 -6.74 24.63
C GLY A 160 9.02 -8.04 23.84
N ILE A 161 8.83 -7.97 22.52
CA ILE A 161 9.11 -9.06 21.59
C ILE A 161 10.59 -9.44 21.69
N LYS A 162 10.89 -10.73 21.84
CA LYS A 162 12.22 -11.29 21.92
C LYS A 162 12.56 -12.17 20.71
N PHE A 163 13.83 -12.55 20.57
CA PHE A 163 14.22 -13.49 19.51
C PHE A 163 13.52 -14.85 19.61
N SER A 164 13.11 -15.26 20.82
CA SER A 164 12.28 -16.46 21.02
C SER A 164 10.89 -16.39 20.38
N ASP A 165 10.38 -15.17 20.14
CA ASP A 165 9.09 -14.93 19.52
C ASP A 165 9.19 -14.84 17.98
N VAL A 166 10.41 -14.81 17.45
CA VAL A 166 10.73 -14.79 16.02
C VAL A 166 11.21 -16.18 15.62
N ALA A 167 10.41 -16.91 14.88
CA ALA A 167 10.77 -18.22 14.35
C ALA A 167 11.42 -18.09 12.97
N GLY A 168 12.31 -19.02 12.62
CA GLY A 168 13.13 -18.96 11.42
C GLY A 168 14.17 -17.86 11.49
N GLU A 169 14.80 -17.52 10.35
CA GLU A 169 15.77 -16.43 10.21
C GLU A 169 17.00 -16.56 11.13
N ASP A 170 17.51 -17.77 11.29
CA ASP A 170 18.56 -18.04 12.27
C ASP A 170 19.85 -17.27 11.95
N GLU A 171 20.23 -17.13 10.68
CA GLU A 171 21.39 -16.35 10.23
C GLU A 171 21.21 -14.85 10.49
N ALA A 172 20.00 -14.32 10.25
CA ALA A 172 19.69 -12.93 10.54
C ALA A 172 19.74 -12.67 12.06
N LYS A 173 19.21 -13.58 12.88
CA LYS A 173 19.27 -13.49 14.35
C LYS A 173 20.70 -13.53 14.86
N GLU A 174 21.55 -14.40 14.33
CA GLU A 174 22.97 -14.50 14.70
C GLU A 174 23.68 -13.17 14.46
N ASN A 175 23.53 -12.60 13.27
CA ASN A 175 24.07 -11.27 12.92
C ASN A 175 23.58 -10.16 13.85
N LEU A 176 22.30 -10.22 14.27
CA LEU A 176 21.69 -9.22 15.14
C LEU A 176 22.01 -9.44 16.62
N THR A 177 22.36 -10.66 17.03
CA THR A 177 22.79 -10.97 18.40
C THR A 177 24.08 -10.26 18.77
N GLU A 178 25.01 -10.07 17.83
CA GLU A 178 26.22 -9.28 18.05
C GLU A 178 25.89 -7.84 18.48
N ILE A 179 24.81 -7.28 17.94
CA ILE A 179 24.35 -5.92 18.28
C ILE A 179 23.82 -5.87 19.69
N VAL A 180 23.04 -6.89 20.07
CA VAL A 180 22.51 -7.04 21.43
C VAL A 180 23.67 -7.14 22.43
N GLU A 181 24.67 -7.97 22.14
CA GLU A 181 25.87 -8.12 22.97
C GLU A 181 26.63 -6.80 23.09
N TYR A 182 26.81 -6.08 21.98
CA TYR A 182 27.47 -4.77 22.00
C TYR A 182 26.73 -3.75 22.87
N LEU A 183 25.40 -3.67 22.76
CA LEU A 183 24.59 -2.76 23.58
C LEU A 183 24.69 -3.08 25.06
N HIS A 184 24.87 -4.35 25.43
CA HIS A 184 25.06 -4.77 26.81
C HIS A 184 26.52 -4.53 27.30
N ASN A 185 27.51 -4.80 26.48
CA ASN A 185 28.94 -4.78 26.87
C ASN A 185 29.84 -4.04 25.86
N PRO A 186 29.65 -2.71 25.66
CA PRO A 186 30.39 -1.96 24.63
C PRO A 186 31.92 -1.92 24.89
N ASN A 187 32.34 -2.04 26.14
CA ASN A 187 33.77 -1.97 26.50
C ASN A 187 34.60 -3.15 25.97
N ARG A 188 34.02 -4.36 25.95
CA ARG A 188 34.68 -5.57 25.42
C ARG A 188 35.11 -5.38 23.95
N TYR A 189 34.27 -4.73 23.15
CA TYR A 189 34.57 -4.47 21.74
C TYR A 189 35.66 -3.38 21.59
N LYS A 190 35.61 -2.34 22.45
CA LYS A 190 36.61 -1.26 22.45
C LYS A 190 38.01 -1.75 22.85
N GLU A 191 38.08 -2.68 23.81
CA GLU A 191 39.36 -3.26 24.28
C GLU A 191 40.08 -4.04 23.17
N ILE A 192 39.36 -4.69 22.29
CA ILE A 192 39.91 -5.42 21.14
C ILE A 192 40.15 -4.48 19.93
N GLY A 193 39.67 -3.24 19.98
CA GLY A 193 39.74 -2.28 18.87
C GLY A 193 38.69 -2.49 17.78
N ALA A 194 37.63 -3.28 18.07
CA ALA A 194 36.53 -3.47 17.13
C ALA A 194 35.60 -2.25 17.12
N SER A 195 35.24 -1.78 15.92
CA SER A 195 34.26 -0.73 15.72
C SER A 195 32.94 -1.35 15.26
N MET A 196 31.85 -1.09 15.99
CA MET A 196 30.52 -1.54 15.58
C MET A 196 29.97 -0.70 14.43
N PRO A 197 29.22 -1.30 13.52
CA PRO A 197 28.53 -0.57 12.47
C PRO A 197 27.56 0.45 13.07
N LYS A 198 27.53 1.65 12.50
CA LYS A 198 26.58 2.70 12.93
C LYS A 198 25.15 2.38 12.47
N GLY A 199 25.02 1.78 11.31
CA GLY A 199 23.75 1.46 10.69
C GLY A 199 23.73 0.06 10.08
N ILE A 200 22.58 -0.58 10.20
CA ILE A 200 22.34 -1.91 9.68
C ILE A 200 21.10 -1.87 8.81
N LEU A 201 21.20 -2.42 7.64
CA LEU A 201 20.13 -2.48 6.66
C LEU A 201 19.57 -3.91 6.57
N LEU A 202 18.33 -4.09 7.02
CA LEU A 202 17.57 -5.33 6.82
C LEU A 202 16.99 -5.33 5.41
N VAL A 203 17.37 -6.32 4.61
CA VAL A 203 16.96 -6.42 3.20
C VAL A 203 16.26 -7.74 2.95
N GLY A 204 15.17 -7.74 2.18
CA GLY A 204 14.47 -8.98 1.85
C GLY A 204 13.05 -8.76 1.35
N PRO A 205 12.34 -9.83 0.94
CA PRO A 205 10.97 -9.77 0.46
C PRO A 205 10.00 -9.17 1.49
N PRO A 206 8.85 -8.64 1.06
CA PRO A 206 7.81 -8.21 1.99
C PRO A 206 7.28 -9.40 2.82
N GLY A 207 6.87 -9.13 4.06
CA GLY A 207 6.29 -10.15 4.93
C GLY A 207 7.29 -11.11 5.61
N THR A 208 8.60 -10.96 5.42
CA THR A 208 9.63 -11.82 6.05
C THR A 208 9.92 -11.48 7.51
N GLY A 209 9.31 -10.43 8.07
CA GLY A 209 9.45 -10.13 9.50
C GLY A 209 10.55 -9.11 9.85
N LYS A 210 11.08 -8.33 8.91
CA LYS A 210 12.11 -7.31 9.14
C LYS A 210 11.79 -6.36 10.31
N THR A 211 10.58 -5.82 10.33
CA THR A 211 10.09 -4.96 11.42
C THR A 211 9.98 -5.72 12.75
N LEU A 212 9.61 -7.00 12.71
CA LEU A 212 9.52 -7.86 13.89
C LEU A 212 10.91 -8.14 14.48
N LEU A 213 11.89 -8.46 13.61
CA LEU A 213 13.30 -8.63 14.00
C LEU A 213 13.88 -7.37 14.66
N ALA A 214 13.63 -6.19 14.07
CA ALA A 214 14.09 -4.93 14.66
C ALA A 214 13.50 -4.70 16.07
N LYS A 215 12.23 -5.03 16.29
CA LYS A 215 11.60 -4.99 17.61
C LYS A 215 12.19 -6.04 18.57
N ALA A 216 12.51 -7.22 18.07
CA ALA A 216 13.12 -8.28 18.88
C ALA A 216 14.52 -7.90 19.35
N VAL A 217 15.34 -7.26 18.50
CA VAL A 217 16.65 -6.71 18.88
C VAL A 217 16.51 -5.71 20.03
N ALA A 218 15.54 -4.81 19.95
CA ALA A 218 15.31 -3.83 21.01
C ALA A 218 14.80 -4.47 22.31
N GLY A 219 13.90 -5.44 22.22
CA GLY A 219 13.40 -6.18 23.38
C GLY A 219 14.47 -7.04 24.05
N GLU A 220 15.36 -7.68 23.28
CA GLU A 220 16.48 -8.45 23.79
C GLU A 220 17.54 -7.56 24.42
N SER A 221 17.87 -6.42 23.79
CA SER A 221 18.81 -5.43 24.31
C SER A 221 18.29 -4.63 25.49
N ASN A 222 16.99 -4.65 25.75
CA ASN A 222 16.31 -3.88 26.80
C ASN A 222 16.62 -2.38 26.75
N VAL A 223 16.68 -1.80 25.56
CA VAL A 223 16.94 -0.38 25.29
C VAL A 223 15.72 0.30 24.66
N PRO A 224 15.59 1.64 24.76
CA PRO A 224 14.54 2.38 24.09
C PRO A 224 14.55 2.14 22.56
N PHE A 225 13.37 1.99 21.98
CA PHE A 225 13.17 1.75 20.55
C PHE A 225 12.36 2.88 19.93
N PHE A 226 12.95 3.60 18.97
CA PHE A 226 12.30 4.63 18.19
C PHE A 226 11.95 4.06 16.83
N SER A 227 10.68 4.00 16.48
CA SER A 227 10.24 3.46 15.19
C SER A 227 9.53 4.52 14.37
N MET A 228 9.94 4.67 13.11
CA MET A 228 9.32 5.56 12.14
C MET A 228 9.36 4.91 10.75
N SER A 229 8.31 5.13 9.94
CA SER A 229 8.34 4.76 8.52
C SER A 229 9.02 5.84 7.69
N GLY A 230 9.79 5.44 6.67
CA GLY A 230 10.36 6.36 5.69
C GLY A 230 9.32 7.26 5.03
N SER A 231 8.11 6.77 4.84
CA SER A 231 6.98 7.54 4.31
C SER A 231 6.53 8.69 5.24
N GLU A 232 6.74 8.57 6.56
CA GLU A 232 6.39 9.62 7.52
C GLU A 232 7.31 10.85 7.45
N PHE A 233 8.46 10.71 6.78
CA PHE A 233 9.37 11.84 6.51
C PHE A 233 9.00 12.59 5.23
N VAL A 234 8.20 11.99 4.33
CA VAL A 234 7.78 12.63 3.09
C VAL A 234 6.61 13.57 3.38
N GLU A 235 6.84 14.87 3.24
CA GLU A 235 5.85 15.91 3.54
C GLU A 235 5.61 16.80 2.31
N MET A 236 4.50 17.53 2.33
CA MET A 236 4.17 18.47 1.24
C MET A 236 4.98 19.78 1.29
N PHE A 237 5.56 20.10 2.46
CA PHE A 237 6.31 21.34 2.65
C PHE A 237 7.81 21.06 2.76
N VAL A 238 8.59 21.74 1.92
CA VAL A 238 10.04 21.60 1.86
C VAL A 238 10.68 21.90 3.22
N GLY A 239 11.55 20.99 3.67
CA GLY A 239 12.29 21.10 4.93
C GLY A 239 11.61 20.52 6.15
N MET A 240 10.34 20.10 6.07
CA MET A 240 9.66 19.47 7.19
C MET A 240 10.18 18.05 7.48
N GLY A 241 10.44 17.26 6.45
CA GLY A 241 11.05 15.94 6.59
C GLY A 241 12.44 16.02 7.24
N ALA A 242 13.27 16.93 6.78
CA ALA A 242 14.59 17.20 7.39
C ALA A 242 14.48 17.63 8.86
N SER A 243 13.45 18.39 9.22
CA SER A 243 13.21 18.78 10.63
C SER A 243 12.81 17.58 11.49
N LYS A 244 11.98 16.66 10.97
CA LYS A 244 11.61 15.42 11.67
C LYS A 244 12.83 14.51 11.88
N VAL A 245 13.70 14.39 10.88
CA VAL A 245 14.97 13.65 11.02
C VAL A 245 15.80 14.22 12.17
N ARG A 246 16.04 15.53 12.18
CA ARG A 246 16.80 16.19 13.27
C ARG A 246 16.19 15.95 14.65
N ASP A 247 14.87 16.08 14.76
CA ASP A 247 14.17 15.86 16.04
C ASP A 247 14.27 14.42 16.51
N LEU A 248 14.09 13.43 15.60
CA LEU A 248 14.27 12.01 15.90
C LEU A 248 15.66 11.71 16.45
N PHE A 249 16.71 12.16 15.75
CA PHE A 249 18.09 11.91 16.16
C PHE A 249 18.47 12.66 17.43
N LYS A 250 17.91 13.85 17.66
CA LYS A 250 18.08 14.57 18.93
C LYS A 250 17.49 13.76 20.09
N GLN A 251 16.26 13.26 19.94
CA GLN A 251 15.61 12.44 20.97
C GLN A 251 16.36 11.13 21.21
N ALA A 252 16.90 10.50 20.17
CA ALA A 252 17.71 9.30 20.28
C ALA A 252 19.01 9.56 21.05
N LYS A 253 19.72 10.66 20.77
CA LYS A 253 20.92 11.07 21.51
C LYS A 253 20.63 11.31 22.99
N GLU A 254 19.49 11.91 23.32
CA GLU A 254 19.09 12.17 24.73
C GLU A 254 18.75 10.89 25.50
N LYS A 255 18.38 9.81 24.80
CA LYS A 255 17.96 8.53 25.40
C LYS A 255 18.92 7.36 25.10
N ALA A 256 20.14 7.66 24.71
CA ALA A 256 21.16 6.63 24.49
C ALA A 256 21.51 5.87 25.79
N PRO A 257 21.78 4.53 25.77
CA PRO A 257 21.77 3.68 24.57
C PRO A 257 20.36 3.40 24.06
N CYS A 258 20.16 3.42 22.72
CA CYS A 258 18.86 3.19 22.09
C CYS A 258 18.99 2.68 20.66
N ILE A 259 17.90 2.19 20.11
CA ILE A 259 17.80 1.78 18.70
C ILE A 259 16.83 2.73 17.98
N VAL A 260 17.25 3.25 16.82
CA VAL A 260 16.40 3.99 15.87
C VAL A 260 16.10 3.05 14.70
N PHE A 261 14.83 2.78 14.44
CA PHE A 261 14.41 1.95 13.33
C PHE A 261 13.62 2.77 12.31
N ILE A 262 14.08 2.69 11.05
CA ILE A 262 13.43 3.34 9.91
C ILE A 262 12.94 2.25 8.97
N ASP A 263 11.63 2.04 8.94
CA ASP A 263 11.02 1.10 8.00
C ASP A 263 10.85 1.75 6.63
N GLU A 264 10.86 0.96 5.55
CA GLU A 264 10.69 1.45 4.18
C GLU A 264 11.63 2.63 3.84
N ILE A 265 12.92 2.49 4.14
CA ILE A 265 13.92 3.55 3.95
C ILE A 265 14.00 4.01 2.48
N ASP A 266 13.61 3.17 1.53
CA ASP A 266 13.54 3.47 0.10
C ASP A 266 12.53 4.59 -0.24
N ALA A 267 11.58 4.90 0.65
CA ALA A 267 10.68 6.04 0.48
C ALA A 267 11.42 7.38 0.41
N ILE A 268 12.53 7.52 1.15
CA ILE A 268 13.37 8.73 1.19
C ILE A 268 14.74 8.53 0.55
N GLY A 269 15.22 7.28 0.49
CA GLY A 269 16.57 6.93 0.07
C GLY A 269 16.74 6.55 -1.39
N LYS A 270 15.79 6.84 -2.27
CA LYS A 270 15.81 6.43 -3.68
C LYS A 270 16.92 7.16 -4.46
N LYS A 271 17.58 6.43 -5.41
CA LYS A 271 18.56 6.98 -6.36
C LYS A 271 17.98 8.18 -7.12
N ARG A 272 18.87 9.10 -7.50
CA ARG A 272 18.55 10.26 -8.33
C ARG A 272 18.30 9.82 -9.76
N ASP A 273 17.04 9.79 -10.17
CA ASP A 273 16.69 9.68 -11.58
C ASP A 273 16.77 11.08 -12.20
N GLY A 274 17.64 11.26 -13.19
CA GLY A 274 17.94 12.55 -13.83
C GLY A 274 16.79 13.24 -14.58
N GLN A 275 15.53 12.92 -14.27
CA GLN A 275 14.35 13.60 -14.82
C GLN A 275 13.81 14.64 -13.82
N PHE A 276 13.66 15.82 -14.33
CA PHE A 276 13.23 17.07 -13.72
C PHE A 276 11.96 16.95 -12.88
N SER A 277 11.99 17.69 -11.73
CA SER A 277 10.83 18.25 -11.03
C SER A 277 10.22 17.39 -9.91
N GLY A 278 10.30 17.88 -8.68
CA GLY A 278 9.44 17.50 -7.56
C GLY A 278 10.10 16.75 -6.39
N ASN A 279 11.42 16.47 -6.42
CA ASN A 279 12.09 15.65 -5.39
C ASN A 279 12.92 16.44 -4.37
N ASP A 280 12.87 17.78 -4.38
CA ASP A 280 13.71 18.63 -3.50
C ASP A 280 13.53 18.30 -2.01
N GLU A 281 12.32 17.98 -1.59
CA GLU A 281 12.01 17.65 -0.20
C GLU A 281 12.59 16.30 0.22
N ARG A 282 12.47 15.27 -0.62
CA ARG A 282 13.05 13.94 -0.36
C ARG A 282 14.57 14.00 -0.33
N GLU A 283 15.17 14.72 -1.28
CA GLU A 283 16.62 14.90 -1.34
C GLU A 283 17.14 15.68 -0.11
N GLN A 284 16.45 16.72 0.32
CA GLN A 284 16.79 17.47 1.52
C GLN A 284 16.67 16.58 2.78
N THR A 285 15.67 15.75 2.86
CA THR A 285 15.46 14.80 3.96
C THR A 285 16.55 13.73 3.97
N LEU A 286 16.88 13.16 2.81
CA LEU A 286 17.99 12.21 2.67
C LEU A 286 19.32 12.84 3.10
N ASN A 287 19.65 14.03 2.59
CA ASN A 287 20.88 14.73 2.94
C ASN A 287 20.95 15.02 4.46
N GLN A 288 19.83 15.36 5.09
CA GLN A 288 19.77 15.53 6.54
C GLN A 288 20.01 14.21 7.28
N LEU A 289 19.42 13.10 6.82
CA LEU A 289 19.65 11.77 7.39
C LEU A 289 21.13 11.40 7.32
N LEU A 290 21.76 11.58 6.15
CA LEU A 290 23.18 11.32 5.96
C LEU A 290 24.05 12.19 6.90
N THR A 291 23.70 13.46 7.06
CA THR A 291 24.39 14.39 7.96
C THR A 291 24.27 13.95 9.41
N GLU A 292 23.09 13.53 9.86
CA GLU A 292 22.90 13.03 11.22
C GLU A 292 23.68 11.74 11.47
N MET A 293 23.73 10.81 10.48
CA MET A 293 24.50 9.58 10.56
C MET A 293 26.02 9.84 10.62
N ASP A 294 26.51 10.78 9.81
CA ASP A 294 27.94 11.15 9.81
C ASP A 294 28.33 11.87 11.11
N GLY A 295 27.41 12.67 11.69
CA GLY A 295 27.61 13.41 12.94
C GLY A 295 27.64 12.55 14.21
N PHE A 296 27.53 11.21 14.11
CA PHE A 296 27.78 10.29 15.22
C PHE A 296 29.26 9.99 15.36
N GLU A 297 30.03 10.99 15.82
CA GLU A 297 31.43 10.77 16.23
C GLU A 297 31.44 10.05 17.58
N GLY A 298 32.01 8.82 17.57
CA GLY A 298 32.21 8.02 18.78
C GLY A 298 30.93 7.43 19.36
N ASN A 299 30.35 6.52 18.63
CA ASN A 299 29.32 5.50 19.01
C ASN A 299 28.70 5.71 20.41
N ASN A 300 27.84 6.74 20.56
CA ASN A 300 27.24 7.10 21.84
C ASN A 300 26.12 6.11 22.27
N GLY A 301 26.18 4.85 21.79
CA GLY A 301 25.17 3.81 22.10
C GLY A 301 23.88 3.93 21.29
N VAL A 302 23.85 4.75 20.23
CA VAL A 302 22.73 4.79 19.28
C VAL A 302 23.04 3.90 18.09
N ILE A 303 22.19 2.93 17.81
CA ILE A 303 22.26 2.06 16.63
C ILE A 303 21.08 2.35 15.72
N ILE A 304 21.35 2.48 14.43
CA ILE A 304 20.34 2.74 13.43
C ILE A 304 20.06 1.43 12.69
N LEU A 305 18.82 0.96 12.74
CA LEU A 305 18.34 -0.13 11.91
C LEU A 305 17.46 0.47 10.81
N ALA A 306 17.58 0.01 9.58
CA ALA A 306 16.63 0.34 8.53
C ALA A 306 16.17 -0.92 7.83
N ALA A 307 14.97 -0.88 7.23
CA ALA A 307 14.43 -1.98 6.44
C ALA A 307 14.03 -1.50 5.05
N THR A 308 14.27 -2.35 4.05
CA THR A 308 13.79 -2.13 2.67
C THR A 308 13.51 -3.45 1.96
N ASN A 309 12.56 -3.41 1.04
CA ASN A 309 12.31 -4.48 0.08
C ASN A 309 13.03 -4.22 -1.26
N ARG A 310 13.67 -3.05 -1.42
CA ARG A 310 14.29 -2.59 -2.68
C ARG A 310 15.70 -2.04 -2.45
N PRO A 311 16.65 -2.87 -2.03
CA PRO A 311 18.02 -2.39 -1.74
C PRO A 311 18.70 -1.78 -2.97
N GLU A 312 18.37 -2.23 -4.18
CA GLU A 312 18.90 -1.73 -5.44
C GLU A 312 18.42 -0.31 -5.79
N SER A 313 17.28 0.12 -5.26
CA SER A 313 16.73 1.46 -5.45
C SER A 313 17.39 2.52 -4.59
N LEU A 314 18.16 2.10 -3.56
CA LEU A 314 18.76 3.01 -2.60
C LEU A 314 19.92 3.80 -3.21
N ASP A 315 20.04 5.07 -2.79
CA ASP A 315 21.20 5.90 -3.11
C ASP A 315 22.47 5.27 -2.53
N PRO A 316 23.53 5.06 -3.34
CA PRO A 316 24.79 4.49 -2.88
C PRO A 316 25.41 5.22 -1.68
N ALA A 317 25.08 6.50 -1.50
CA ALA A 317 25.54 7.26 -0.33
C ALA A 317 25.06 6.69 1.00
N LEU A 318 23.88 6.07 1.04
CA LEU A 318 23.35 5.43 2.25
C LEU A 318 24.14 4.18 2.66
N THR A 319 24.72 3.45 1.71
CA THR A 319 25.39 2.17 1.94
C THR A 319 26.92 2.29 2.01
N ARG A 320 27.46 3.53 2.12
CA ARG A 320 28.90 3.77 2.31
C ARG A 320 29.32 3.42 3.74
N PRO A 321 30.60 3.01 3.94
CA PRO A 321 31.16 2.79 5.27
C PRO A 321 30.89 3.98 6.22
N GLY A 322 30.49 3.66 7.45
CA GLY A 322 30.14 4.68 8.46
C GLY A 322 28.65 5.09 8.43
N ARG A 323 27.83 4.50 7.56
CA ARG A 323 26.37 4.68 7.47
C ARG A 323 25.68 3.32 7.59
N PHE A 324 24.91 2.85 6.59
CA PHE A 324 24.38 1.48 6.55
C PHE A 324 25.42 0.55 5.92
N ASP A 325 26.46 0.28 6.66
CA ASP A 325 27.63 -0.48 6.22
C ASP A 325 27.49 -2.00 6.43
N ARG A 326 26.53 -2.44 7.26
CA ARG A 326 26.17 -3.86 7.40
C ARG A 326 24.81 -4.13 6.77
N ARG A 327 24.76 -5.10 5.86
CA ARG A 327 23.51 -5.60 5.29
C ARG A 327 23.21 -6.95 5.91
N VAL A 328 21.98 -7.13 6.39
CA VAL A 328 21.46 -8.40 6.93
C VAL A 328 20.31 -8.83 6.04
N PRO A 329 20.50 -9.89 5.23
CA PRO A 329 19.42 -10.47 4.45
C PRO A 329 18.39 -11.12 5.39
N VAL A 330 17.11 -10.91 5.11
CA VAL A 330 15.96 -11.52 5.77
C VAL A 330 15.15 -12.16 4.65
N GLU A 331 15.43 -13.42 4.39
CA GLU A 331 14.93 -14.15 3.22
C GLU A 331 13.57 -14.79 3.49
N LEU A 332 12.99 -15.46 2.48
CA LEU A 332 11.82 -16.31 2.72
C LEU A 332 12.24 -17.51 3.58
N PRO A 333 11.41 -17.92 4.54
CA PRO A 333 11.77 -19.00 5.45
C PRO A 333 11.91 -20.34 4.69
N ASP A 334 12.93 -21.10 5.05
CA ASP A 334 13.11 -22.49 4.61
C ASP A 334 12.03 -23.41 5.19
N LEU A 335 12.04 -24.69 4.86
CA LEU A 335 11.05 -25.65 5.35
C LEU A 335 10.95 -25.69 6.88
N LYS A 336 12.10 -25.68 7.57
CA LYS A 336 12.14 -25.71 9.03
C LYS A 336 11.62 -24.40 9.62
N GLY A 337 12.06 -23.28 9.06
CA GLY A 337 11.58 -21.94 9.45
C GLY A 337 10.07 -21.79 9.27
N ARG A 338 9.50 -22.27 8.15
CA ARG A 338 8.04 -22.26 7.94
C ARG A 338 7.30 -23.09 9.01
N GLU A 339 7.81 -24.27 9.32
CA GLU A 339 7.23 -25.14 10.37
C GLU A 339 7.25 -24.44 11.74
N GLU A 340 8.38 -23.82 12.11
CA GLU A 340 8.52 -23.08 13.36
C GLU A 340 7.61 -21.84 13.42
N ILE A 341 7.50 -21.08 12.34
CA ILE A 341 6.60 -19.93 12.23
C ILE A 341 5.14 -20.37 12.42
N LEU A 342 4.72 -21.43 11.75
CA LEU A 342 3.38 -21.98 11.91
C LEU A 342 3.11 -22.38 13.36
N LYS A 343 4.05 -23.05 14.03
CA LYS A 343 3.93 -23.42 15.45
C LYS A 343 3.83 -22.21 16.38
N VAL A 344 4.60 -21.14 16.13
CA VAL A 344 4.54 -19.90 16.92
C VAL A 344 3.17 -19.25 16.79
N HIS A 345 2.62 -19.14 15.59
CA HIS A 345 1.29 -18.58 15.38
C HIS A 345 0.17 -19.49 15.89
N ALA A 346 0.32 -20.79 15.76
CA ALA A 346 -0.64 -21.79 16.26
C ALA A 346 -0.78 -21.77 17.79
N LYS A 347 0.25 -21.39 18.54
CA LYS A 347 0.15 -21.22 20.02
C LYS A 347 -0.93 -20.21 20.44
N LYS A 348 -1.32 -19.29 19.57
CA LYS A 348 -2.34 -18.28 19.82
C LYS A 348 -3.77 -18.75 19.51
N VAL A 349 -3.91 -19.96 18.96
CA VAL A 349 -5.16 -20.51 18.45
C VAL A 349 -5.41 -21.88 19.11
N LYS A 350 -6.67 -22.22 19.35
CA LYS A 350 -7.00 -23.59 19.78
C LYS A 350 -6.87 -24.55 18.61
N THR A 351 -5.95 -25.48 18.69
CA THR A 351 -5.71 -26.48 17.66
C THR A 351 -6.12 -27.88 18.17
N ALA A 352 -6.61 -28.72 17.27
CA ALA A 352 -6.72 -30.16 17.52
C ALA A 352 -5.29 -30.71 17.69
N GLY A 353 -5.08 -31.60 18.65
CA GLY A 353 -3.74 -32.05 19.07
C GLY A 353 -2.91 -32.87 18.06
N ASN A 354 -3.40 -33.04 16.82
CA ASN A 354 -2.82 -33.91 15.79
C ASN A 354 -2.49 -33.16 14.47
N ILE A 355 -2.12 -31.89 14.53
CA ILE A 355 -1.74 -31.15 13.32
C ILE A 355 -0.30 -31.47 12.93
N ASP A 356 -0.11 -31.91 11.69
CA ASP A 356 1.19 -32.11 11.06
C ASP A 356 1.68 -30.78 10.44
N TYR A 357 2.41 -29.99 11.25
CA TYR A 357 2.97 -28.71 10.80
C TYR A 357 4.02 -28.86 9.71
N GLN A 358 4.72 -30.00 9.64
CA GLN A 358 5.71 -30.26 8.60
C GLN A 358 5.03 -30.44 7.25
N LYS A 359 3.91 -31.18 7.19
CA LYS A 359 3.09 -31.28 5.97
C LYS A 359 2.56 -29.92 5.53
N VAL A 360 2.00 -29.14 6.47
CA VAL A 360 1.51 -27.78 6.20
C VAL A 360 2.64 -26.88 5.67
N ALA A 361 3.83 -26.94 6.28
CA ALA A 361 4.99 -26.15 5.86
C ALA A 361 5.50 -26.52 4.46
N ARG A 362 5.44 -27.81 4.07
CA ARG A 362 5.75 -28.24 2.69
C ARG A 362 4.75 -27.67 1.70
N MET A 363 3.45 -27.77 1.98
CA MET A 363 2.39 -27.24 1.12
C MET A 363 2.46 -25.71 0.96
N ALA A 364 2.97 -25.00 1.99
CA ALA A 364 3.18 -23.56 1.97
C ALA A 364 4.58 -23.16 1.47
N SER A 365 5.14 -23.90 0.50
CA SER A 365 6.45 -23.58 -0.08
C SER A 365 6.45 -22.19 -0.69
N GLY A 366 7.51 -21.40 -0.43
CA GLY A 366 7.64 -20.02 -0.89
C GLY A 366 6.80 -18.97 -0.13
N ALA A 367 6.02 -19.39 0.88
CA ALA A 367 5.24 -18.45 1.68
C ALA A 367 6.13 -17.65 2.64
N SER A 368 5.84 -16.35 2.73
CA SER A 368 6.45 -15.46 3.71
C SER A 368 5.91 -15.68 5.12
N GLY A 369 6.61 -15.17 6.14
CA GLY A 369 6.14 -15.27 7.53
C GLY A 369 4.75 -14.64 7.75
N ALA A 370 4.43 -13.56 7.03
CA ALA A 370 3.10 -12.94 7.09
C ALA A 370 2.00 -13.81 6.48
N GLU A 371 2.28 -14.49 5.37
CA GLU A 371 1.33 -15.42 4.74
C GLU A 371 1.11 -16.64 5.62
N LEU A 372 2.17 -17.18 6.25
CA LEU A 372 2.06 -18.29 7.21
C LEU A 372 1.20 -17.91 8.43
N ALA A 373 1.37 -16.70 8.95
CA ALA A 373 0.51 -16.17 10.02
C ALA A 373 -0.95 -16.07 9.57
N ASN A 374 -1.18 -15.63 8.32
CA ASN A 374 -2.51 -15.52 7.74
C ASN A 374 -3.15 -16.91 7.53
N ILE A 375 -2.39 -17.91 7.10
CA ILE A 375 -2.86 -19.31 6.99
C ILE A 375 -3.43 -19.80 8.33
N VAL A 376 -2.70 -19.59 9.43
CA VAL A 376 -3.18 -19.98 10.77
C VAL A 376 -4.44 -19.24 11.17
N ASN A 377 -4.51 -17.93 10.86
CA ASN A 377 -5.69 -17.12 11.16
C ASN A 377 -6.91 -17.55 10.33
N GLU A 378 -6.75 -17.80 9.02
CA GLU A 378 -7.82 -18.30 8.15
C GLU A 378 -8.32 -19.68 8.59
N ALA A 379 -7.43 -20.55 9.03
CA ALA A 379 -7.80 -21.86 9.59
C ALA A 379 -8.68 -21.70 10.85
N ALA A 380 -8.35 -20.73 11.72
CA ALA A 380 -9.16 -20.43 12.89
C ALA A 380 -10.54 -19.86 12.52
N LEU A 381 -10.58 -18.93 11.56
CA LEU A 381 -11.83 -18.36 11.05
C LEU A 381 -12.71 -19.43 10.40
N ARG A 382 -12.11 -20.37 9.68
CA ARG A 382 -12.83 -21.51 9.09
C ARG A 382 -13.42 -22.40 10.16
N ALA A 383 -12.65 -22.80 11.17
CA ALA A 383 -13.15 -23.62 12.27
C ALA A 383 -14.39 -23.00 12.95
N VAL A 384 -14.34 -21.68 13.22
CA VAL A 384 -15.48 -20.94 13.79
C VAL A 384 -16.69 -20.91 12.84
N ARG A 385 -16.46 -20.68 11.54
CA ARG A 385 -17.52 -20.67 10.52
C ARG A 385 -18.25 -22.00 10.43
N ASP A 386 -17.51 -23.09 10.61
CA ASP A 386 -18.04 -24.47 10.58
C ASP A 386 -18.57 -24.93 11.96
N GLY A 387 -18.66 -24.04 12.95
CA GLY A 387 -19.20 -24.32 14.30
C GLY A 387 -18.28 -25.18 15.18
N ARG A 388 -16.97 -25.20 14.92
CA ARG A 388 -15.98 -25.98 15.66
C ARG A 388 -15.15 -25.09 16.60
N ASP A 389 -14.71 -25.63 17.71
CA ASP A 389 -13.95 -24.93 18.75
C ASP A 389 -12.43 -25.06 18.59
N ALA A 390 -11.96 -25.84 17.63
CA ALA A 390 -10.55 -26.10 17.40
C ALA A 390 -10.24 -26.25 15.90
N VAL A 391 -9.06 -25.79 15.52
CA VAL A 391 -8.52 -25.91 14.16
C VAL A 391 -8.05 -27.33 13.92
N THR A 392 -8.44 -27.93 12.79
CA THR A 392 -8.04 -29.25 12.34
C THR A 392 -6.96 -29.17 11.24
N GLN A 393 -6.37 -30.32 10.90
CA GLN A 393 -5.44 -30.45 9.76
C GLN A 393 -6.09 -29.98 8.45
N ALA A 394 -7.35 -30.37 8.20
CA ALA A 394 -8.08 -29.97 7.00
C ALA A 394 -8.31 -28.46 6.91
N ASP A 395 -8.46 -27.77 8.05
CA ASP A 395 -8.58 -26.31 8.06
C ASP A 395 -7.27 -25.65 7.67
N MET A 396 -6.14 -26.15 8.13
CA MET A 396 -4.81 -25.65 7.77
C MET A 396 -4.55 -25.85 6.27
N GLU A 397 -4.82 -27.04 5.75
CA GLU A 397 -4.61 -27.36 4.33
C GLU A 397 -5.48 -26.50 3.41
N GLU A 398 -6.77 -26.34 3.69
CA GLU A 398 -7.65 -25.48 2.90
C GLU A 398 -7.29 -24.00 3.03
N SER A 399 -6.78 -23.56 4.19
CA SER A 399 -6.36 -22.17 4.38
C SER A 399 -5.12 -21.82 3.58
N ILE A 400 -4.22 -22.78 3.33
CA ILE A 400 -3.12 -22.58 2.38
C ILE A 400 -3.68 -22.26 0.99
N GLU A 401 -4.66 -23.02 0.55
CA GLU A 401 -5.30 -22.83 -0.75
C GLU A 401 -6.02 -21.46 -0.83
N VAL A 402 -6.69 -21.07 0.26
CA VAL A 402 -7.34 -19.76 0.35
C VAL A 402 -6.32 -18.62 0.24
N VAL A 403 -5.19 -18.74 0.90
CA VAL A 403 -4.15 -17.68 0.87
C VAL A 403 -3.44 -17.63 -0.48
N ILE A 404 -3.17 -18.77 -1.11
CA ILE A 404 -2.45 -18.84 -2.41
C ILE A 404 -3.40 -18.59 -3.59
N ALA A 405 -4.55 -19.27 -3.62
CA ALA A 405 -5.46 -19.30 -4.78
C ALA A 405 -6.80 -18.57 -4.54
N GLY A 406 -7.03 -18.06 -3.32
CA GLY A 406 -8.28 -17.39 -2.96
C GLY A 406 -9.40 -18.34 -2.56
N TYR A 407 -10.54 -17.77 -2.15
CA TYR A 407 -11.71 -18.54 -1.71
C TYR A 407 -12.36 -19.31 -2.86
N GLN A 408 -13.03 -20.43 -2.53
CA GLN A 408 -13.87 -21.16 -3.47
C GLN A 408 -15.04 -20.27 -3.93
N LYS A 409 -15.29 -20.22 -5.24
CA LYS A 409 -16.45 -19.53 -5.80
C LYS A 409 -17.68 -20.39 -5.69
N LYS A 410 -18.59 -20.05 -4.78
CA LYS A 410 -19.86 -20.79 -4.60
C LYS A 410 -20.86 -20.61 -5.76
N ASN A 411 -20.74 -19.55 -6.52
CA ASN A 411 -21.70 -19.17 -7.57
C ASN A 411 -21.17 -19.33 -9.01
N ALA A 412 -19.98 -19.90 -9.17
CA ALA A 412 -19.45 -20.19 -10.51
C ALA A 412 -20.01 -21.54 -10.98
N ILE A 413 -21.04 -21.49 -11.79
CA ILE A 413 -21.60 -22.68 -12.46
C ILE A 413 -20.85 -22.81 -13.78
N LEU A 414 -19.88 -23.73 -13.82
CA LEU A 414 -19.26 -24.15 -15.07
C LEU A 414 -20.29 -24.97 -15.85
N THR A 415 -20.35 -24.78 -17.16
CA THR A 415 -21.07 -25.70 -18.03
C THR A 415 -20.40 -27.08 -18.00
N ASP A 416 -21.12 -28.14 -18.33
CA ASP A 416 -20.55 -29.48 -18.36
C ASP A 416 -19.35 -29.57 -19.32
N ASP A 417 -19.39 -28.89 -20.45
CA ASP A 417 -18.26 -28.83 -21.40
C ASP A 417 -17.03 -28.13 -20.79
N GLU A 418 -17.24 -27.00 -20.12
CA GLU A 418 -16.15 -26.29 -19.40
C GLU A 418 -15.58 -27.12 -18.26
N LYS A 419 -16.43 -27.81 -17.49
CA LYS A 419 -16.01 -28.68 -16.39
C LYS A 419 -15.16 -29.84 -16.90
N TRP A 420 -15.53 -30.44 -18.03
CA TRP A 420 -14.73 -31.47 -18.71
C TRP A 420 -13.39 -30.92 -19.19
N ARG A 421 -13.36 -29.74 -19.84
CA ARG A 421 -12.14 -29.10 -20.31
C ARG A 421 -11.18 -28.83 -19.17
N VAL A 422 -11.67 -28.26 -18.08
CA VAL A 422 -10.85 -28.02 -16.87
C VAL A 422 -10.32 -29.34 -16.29
N ALA A 423 -11.13 -30.40 -16.24
CA ALA A 423 -10.69 -31.68 -15.72
C ALA A 423 -9.53 -32.28 -16.57
N TYR A 424 -9.64 -32.25 -17.89
CA TYR A 424 -8.55 -32.70 -18.75
C TYR A 424 -7.33 -31.81 -18.65
N HIS A 425 -7.52 -30.50 -18.53
CA HIS A 425 -6.43 -29.51 -18.37
C HIS A 425 -5.60 -29.80 -17.11
N GLU A 426 -6.26 -29.92 -15.95
CA GLU A 426 -5.58 -30.15 -14.68
C GLU A 426 -4.91 -31.55 -14.62
N VAL A 427 -5.60 -32.58 -15.13
CA VAL A 427 -5.00 -33.92 -15.23
C VAL A 427 -3.85 -33.92 -16.22
N GLY A 428 -3.89 -33.09 -17.27
CA GLY A 428 -2.79 -32.91 -18.21
C GLY A 428 -1.51 -32.47 -17.52
N HIS A 429 -1.59 -31.45 -16.67
CA HIS A 429 -0.46 -31.01 -15.84
C HIS A 429 0.06 -32.13 -14.93
N ALA A 430 -0.84 -32.79 -14.21
CA ALA A 430 -0.49 -33.85 -13.25
C ALA A 430 0.16 -35.06 -13.94
N LEU A 431 -0.39 -35.48 -15.07
CA LEU A 431 0.09 -36.65 -15.79
C LEU A 431 1.45 -36.40 -16.44
N VAL A 432 1.65 -35.22 -17.06
CA VAL A 432 2.96 -34.83 -17.60
C VAL A 432 4.00 -34.79 -16.50
N ALA A 433 3.67 -34.19 -15.34
CA ALA A 433 4.56 -34.16 -14.18
C ALA A 433 4.93 -35.57 -13.69
N ALA A 434 3.95 -36.41 -13.51
CA ALA A 434 4.15 -37.76 -12.94
C ALA A 434 4.92 -38.73 -13.89
N LYS A 435 4.92 -38.45 -15.19
CA LYS A 435 5.64 -39.28 -16.20
C LYS A 435 7.03 -38.75 -16.53
N GLN A 436 7.46 -37.68 -15.90
CA GLN A 436 8.81 -37.14 -16.04
C GLN A 436 9.68 -37.45 -14.83
N THR A 437 10.99 -37.48 -15.06
CA THR A 437 11.99 -37.57 -13.98
C THR A 437 12.14 -36.22 -13.29
N ASN A 438 12.53 -36.21 -12.03
CA ASN A 438 12.85 -35.00 -11.28
C ASN A 438 11.69 -33.95 -11.25
N SER A 439 10.45 -34.42 -11.21
CA SER A 439 9.27 -33.58 -11.04
C SER A 439 8.70 -33.68 -9.64
N ALA A 440 8.27 -32.56 -9.06
CA ALA A 440 7.66 -32.57 -7.74
C ALA A 440 6.37 -33.43 -7.72
N PRO A 441 6.15 -34.25 -6.67
CA PRO A 441 4.97 -35.10 -6.59
C PRO A 441 3.67 -34.28 -6.54
N VAL A 442 2.65 -34.81 -7.22
CA VAL A 442 1.30 -34.21 -7.20
C VAL A 442 0.68 -34.50 -5.84
N GLN A 443 0.21 -33.45 -5.16
CA GLN A 443 -0.45 -33.57 -3.85
C GLN A 443 -1.97 -33.49 -3.96
N LYS A 444 -2.48 -32.68 -4.88
CA LYS A 444 -3.92 -32.45 -5.06
C LYS A 444 -4.22 -31.93 -6.46
N ILE A 445 -5.35 -32.36 -7.01
CA ILE A 445 -5.91 -31.81 -8.25
C ILE A 445 -7.35 -31.43 -7.98
N THR A 446 -7.77 -30.23 -8.39
CA THR A 446 -9.14 -29.75 -8.19
C THR A 446 -9.63 -28.94 -9.38
N ILE A 447 -10.92 -29.06 -9.67
CA ILE A 447 -11.64 -28.29 -10.68
C ILE A 447 -12.63 -27.30 -10.07
N ILE A 448 -12.48 -27.00 -8.78
CA ILE A 448 -13.33 -26.03 -8.07
C ILE A 448 -12.78 -24.64 -8.32
N PRO A 449 -13.58 -23.73 -8.94
CA PRO A 449 -13.13 -22.38 -9.25
C PRO A 449 -12.81 -21.55 -8.01
N ARG A 450 -11.74 -20.72 -8.11
CA ARG A 450 -11.27 -19.86 -7.04
C ARG A 450 -11.45 -18.37 -7.37
N THR A 451 -11.42 -17.51 -6.35
CA THR A 451 -11.59 -16.06 -6.52
C THR A 451 -10.42 -15.38 -7.21
N SER A 452 -9.24 -15.99 -7.26
CA SER A 452 -8.09 -15.54 -8.06
C SER A 452 -8.33 -15.58 -9.58
N GLY A 453 -9.38 -16.28 -10.01
CA GLY A 453 -9.70 -16.47 -11.43
C GLY A 453 -9.36 -17.86 -11.96
N ALA A 454 -8.63 -18.67 -11.20
CA ALA A 454 -8.36 -20.05 -11.56
C ALA A 454 -9.67 -20.86 -11.57
N LEU A 455 -9.88 -21.66 -12.61
CA LEU A 455 -11.02 -22.56 -12.76
C LEU A 455 -10.74 -23.95 -12.14
N GLY A 456 -9.47 -24.30 -12.02
CA GLY A 456 -8.92 -25.46 -11.34
C GLY A 456 -7.46 -25.19 -10.98
N TYR A 457 -6.80 -26.12 -10.35
CA TYR A 457 -5.35 -26.13 -10.19
C TYR A 457 -4.82 -27.52 -9.80
N THR A 458 -3.58 -27.75 -10.18
CA THR A 458 -2.80 -28.92 -9.80
C THR A 458 -1.70 -28.50 -8.85
N MET A 459 -1.77 -28.97 -7.60
CA MET A 459 -0.77 -28.69 -6.57
C MET A 459 0.34 -29.71 -6.61
N GLN A 460 1.57 -29.25 -6.84
CA GLN A 460 2.79 -30.02 -6.72
C GLN A 460 3.60 -29.51 -5.53
N VAL A 461 4.17 -30.38 -4.73
CA VAL A 461 4.91 -30.03 -3.51
C VAL A 461 6.24 -30.76 -3.50
N GLU A 462 7.32 -30.01 -3.46
CA GLU A 462 8.67 -30.56 -3.36
C GLU A 462 8.91 -31.19 -1.98
N GLU A 463 9.62 -32.32 -1.92
CA GLU A 463 9.87 -33.03 -0.66
C GLU A 463 10.94 -32.37 0.22
N GLY A 464 11.73 -31.47 -0.32
CA GLY A 464 12.84 -30.80 0.38
C GLY A 464 13.14 -29.39 -0.10
N ASN A 465 14.20 -28.79 0.41
CA ASN A 465 14.73 -27.52 -0.09
C ASN A 465 15.53 -27.77 -1.38
N HIS A 466 15.07 -27.22 -2.50
CA HIS A 466 15.72 -27.35 -3.79
C HIS A 466 16.32 -26.01 -4.20
N TYR A 467 17.65 -25.87 -4.06
CA TYR A 467 18.36 -24.61 -4.28
C TYR A 467 18.91 -24.45 -5.71
N LEU A 468 19.14 -25.56 -6.40
CA LEU A 468 19.70 -25.58 -7.75
C LEU A 468 18.84 -26.45 -8.66
N MET A 469 18.48 -25.92 -9.81
CA MET A 469 17.74 -26.65 -10.84
C MET A 469 18.63 -26.85 -12.07
N THR A 470 18.65 -28.05 -12.58
CA THR A 470 19.34 -28.41 -13.81
C THR A 470 18.55 -27.92 -15.04
N LYS A 471 19.20 -27.88 -16.20
CA LYS A 471 18.54 -27.59 -17.48
C LYS A 471 17.35 -28.53 -17.73
N GLU A 472 17.55 -29.83 -17.50
CA GLU A 472 16.52 -30.86 -17.69
C GLU A 472 15.30 -30.65 -16.76
N GLU A 473 15.53 -30.29 -15.50
CA GLU A 473 14.43 -30.01 -14.54
C GLU A 473 13.61 -28.79 -14.97
N LEU A 474 14.26 -27.74 -15.48
CA LEU A 474 13.58 -26.55 -15.99
C LEU A 474 12.79 -26.83 -17.27
N GLU A 475 13.36 -27.65 -18.19
CA GLU A 475 12.68 -28.15 -19.38
C GLU A 475 11.45 -28.99 -19.00
N ASN A 476 11.60 -29.93 -18.06
CA ASN A 476 10.50 -30.72 -17.52
C ASN A 476 9.39 -29.85 -16.90
N LYS A 477 9.78 -28.76 -16.21
CA LYS A 477 8.83 -27.82 -15.62
C LYS A 477 8.05 -27.04 -16.71
N ILE A 478 8.72 -26.67 -17.82
CA ILE A 478 8.05 -26.06 -18.98
C ILE A 478 7.08 -27.03 -19.62
N ALA A 479 7.49 -28.31 -19.82
CA ALA A 479 6.60 -29.35 -20.34
C ALA A 479 5.36 -29.53 -19.44
N THR A 480 5.55 -29.55 -18.12
CA THR A 480 4.44 -29.63 -17.15
C THR A 480 3.50 -28.43 -17.28
N LEU A 481 4.02 -27.18 -17.34
CA LEU A 481 3.23 -25.98 -17.55
C LEU A 481 2.43 -26.00 -18.85
N THR A 482 2.96 -26.59 -19.92
CA THR A 482 2.22 -26.73 -21.18
C THR A 482 1.26 -27.92 -21.21
N GLY A 483 1.28 -28.78 -20.19
CA GLY A 483 0.53 -30.03 -20.10
C GLY A 483 -0.98 -29.86 -20.18
N GLY A 484 -1.53 -28.83 -19.52
CA GLY A 484 -2.97 -28.52 -19.54
C GLY A 484 -3.46 -28.23 -20.95
N ARG A 485 -2.80 -27.30 -21.65
CA ARG A 485 -3.12 -26.99 -23.05
C ARG A 485 -2.90 -28.19 -23.98
N ALA A 486 -1.83 -28.94 -23.77
CA ALA A 486 -1.55 -30.14 -24.55
C ALA A 486 -2.67 -31.20 -24.40
N ALA A 487 -3.24 -31.37 -23.20
CA ALA A 487 -4.39 -32.25 -22.96
C ALA A 487 -5.65 -31.79 -23.70
N GLU A 488 -5.92 -30.49 -23.71
CA GLU A 488 -7.04 -29.95 -24.50
C GLU A 488 -6.87 -30.23 -26.00
N GLU A 489 -5.66 -30.00 -26.54
CA GLU A 489 -5.37 -30.26 -27.96
C GLU A 489 -5.51 -31.75 -28.32
N VAL A 490 -4.96 -32.65 -27.50
CA VAL A 490 -5.01 -34.10 -27.75
C VAL A 490 -6.43 -34.65 -27.64
N LYS A 491 -7.23 -34.17 -26.65
CA LYS A 491 -8.59 -34.69 -26.42
C LYS A 491 -9.64 -34.04 -27.31
N PHE A 492 -9.63 -32.70 -27.40
CA PHE A 492 -10.73 -31.95 -28.04
C PHE A 492 -10.35 -31.42 -29.41
N GLY A 493 -9.06 -31.45 -29.81
CA GLY A 493 -8.58 -30.84 -31.06
C GLY A 493 -8.68 -29.31 -31.07
N THR A 494 -8.99 -28.69 -29.94
CA THR A 494 -9.16 -27.24 -29.80
C THR A 494 -8.54 -26.79 -28.48
N VAL A 495 -8.24 -25.48 -28.38
CA VAL A 495 -7.63 -24.87 -27.20
C VAL A 495 -8.59 -23.84 -26.56
N SER A 496 -8.49 -23.66 -25.26
CA SER A 496 -9.24 -22.65 -24.53
C SER A 496 -8.33 -21.51 -24.03
N THR A 497 -8.93 -20.51 -23.40
CA THR A 497 -8.20 -19.40 -22.74
C THR A 497 -7.64 -19.79 -21.37
N GLY A 498 -7.94 -21.00 -20.89
CA GLY A 498 -7.55 -21.47 -19.55
C GLY A 498 -6.03 -21.48 -19.31
N ALA A 499 -5.27 -21.79 -20.34
CA ALA A 499 -3.80 -21.87 -20.28
C ALA A 499 -3.06 -20.52 -20.22
N SER A 500 -3.74 -19.39 -20.05
CA SER A 500 -3.11 -18.06 -20.12
C SER A 500 -1.98 -17.87 -19.11
N ASN A 501 -2.20 -18.27 -17.86
CA ASN A 501 -1.20 -18.17 -16.79
C ASN A 501 -0.02 -19.13 -17.02
N ASP A 502 -0.30 -20.35 -17.48
CA ASP A 502 0.72 -21.36 -17.74
C ASP A 502 1.65 -20.93 -18.87
N ILE A 503 1.10 -20.33 -19.92
CA ILE A 503 1.87 -19.76 -21.02
C ILE A 503 2.78 -18.64 -20.51
N GLU A 504 2.27 -17.76 -19.64
CA GLU A 504 3.07 -16.68 -19.06
C GLU A 504 4.23 -17.25 -18.21
N GLN A 505 3.96 -18.21 -17.35
CA GLN A 505 4.97 -18.85 -16.51
C GLN A 505 6.01 -19.62 -17.32
N ALA A 506 5.58 -20.40 -18.31
CA ALA A 506 6.47 -21.12 -19.22
C ALA A 506 7.38 -20.14 -20.00
N THR A 507 6.82 -19.02 -20.46
CA THR A 507 7.58 -17.98 -21.18
C THR A 507 8.63 -17.31 -20.29
N LYS A 508 8.27 -16.95 -19.05
CA LYS A 508 9.20 -16.39 -18.06
C LYS A 508 10.35 -17.35 -17.77
N LEU A 509 10.04 -18.64 -17.57
CA LEU A 509 11.02 -19.66 -17.27
C LEU A 509 11.97 -19.91 -18.45
N ALA A 510 11.42 -20.09 -19.65
CA ALA A 510 12.21 -20.28 -20.87
C ALA A 510 13.12 -19.07 -21.16
N ARG A 511 12.61 -17.85 -20.95
CA ARG A 511 13.41 -16.63 -21.09
C ARG A 511 14.56 -16.60 -20.08
N ALA A 512 14.30 -16.90 -18.80
CA ALA A 512 15.33 -16.93 -17.77
C ALA A 512 16.41 -17.97 -18.04
N MET A 513 16.06 -19.14 -18.56
CA MET A 513 17.03 -20.18 -18.98
C MET A 513 18.01 -19.65 -20.01
N ILE A 514 17.53 -18.85 -20.95
CA ILE A 514 18.34 -18.31 -22.06
C ILE A 514 19.12 -17.07 -21.62
N THR A 515 18.48 -16.13 -20.95
CA THR A 515 19.05 -14.79 -20.70
C THR A 515 19.85 -14.68 -19.41
N ARG A 516 19.56 -15.55 -18.42
CA ARG A 516 20.14 -15.45 -17.06
C ARG A 516 21.01 -16.63 -16.67
N TYR A 517 20.57 -17.85 -17.03
CA TYR A 517 21.23 -19.07 -16.54
C TYR A 517 22.26 -19.64 -17.52
N GLY A 518 22.39 -19.04 -18.72
CA GLY A 518 23.35 -19.50 -19.72
C GLY A 518 23.05 -20.93 -20.22
N MET A 519 21.77 -21.36 -20.23
CA MET A 519 21.36 -22.71 -20.63
C MET A 519 21.01 -22.84 -22.11
N SER A 520 21.59 -21.96 -22.94
CA SER A 520 21.41 -21.96 -24.41
C SER A 520 22.73 -22.25 -25.09
N ASP A 521 22.75 -23.19 -26.03
CA ASP A 521 23.94 -23.53 -26.78
C ASP A 521 24.42 -22.40 -27.73
N GLU A 522 23.55 -21.42 -28.04
CA GLU A 522 23.89 -20.30 -28.93
C GLU A 522 24.50 -19.12 -28.18
N PHE A 523 24.08 -18.89 -26.91
CA PHE A 523 24.50 -17.74 -26.12
C PHE A 523 25.45 -18.10 -24.99
N ASP A 524 25.52 -19.39 -24.63
CA ASP A 524 26.42 -19.94 -23.62
C ASP A 524 26.40 -19.11 -22.32
N MET A 525 27.55 -18.82 -21.72
CA MET A 525 27.67 -18.13 -20.42
C MET A 525 27.61 -16.60 -20.53
N VAL A 526 26.70 -16.05 -21.33
CA VAL A 526 26.51 -14.61 -21.47
C VAL A 526 25.21 -14.18 -20.78
N ALA A 527 25.32 -13.30 -19.76
CA ALA A 527 24.16 -12.68 -19.14
C ALA A 527 23.60 -11.56 -20.04
N MET A 528 22.40 -11.74 -20.52
CA MET A 528 21.73 -10.81 -21.44
C MET A 528 20.61 -10.01 -20.79
N GLU A 529 20.44 -10.18 -19.49
CA GLU A 529 19.37 -9.57 -18.70
C GLU A 529 19.92 -9.10 -17.37
N THR A 530 19.52 -7.90 -16.97
CA THR A 530 19.73 -7.38 -15.61
C THR A 530 18.42 -7.45 -14.84
N VAL A 531 18.50 -7.97 -13.62
CA VAL A 531 17.35 -8.04 -12.71
C VAL A 531 17.36 -6.81 -11.83
N THR A 532 16.25 -6.08 -11.83
CA THR A 532 15.94 -5.02 -10.88
C THR A 532 14.77 -5.47 -10.01
N ASN A 533 14.62 -4.90 -8.82
CA ASN A 533 13.56 -5.30 -7.86
C ASN A 533 13.60 -6.78 -7.47
N GLN A 534 14.78 -7.29 -7.14
CA GLN A 534 15.03 -8.72 -6.84
C GLN A 534 14.02 -9.34 -5.86
N TYR A 535 13.54 -8.57 -4.87
CA TYR A 535 12.60 -9.03 -3.83
C TYR A 535 11.13 -8.71 -4.11
N LEU A 536 10.80 -8.08 -5.26
CA LEU A 536 9.44 -7.65 -5.61
C LEU A 536 8.96 -8.18 -6.96
N GLY A 537 9.39 -9.39 -7.31
CA GLY A 537 8.98 -10.04 -8.56
C GLY A 537 10.00 -9.93 -9.69
N GLY A 538 11.13 -9.23 -9.46
CA GLY A 538 12.25 -9.25 -10.39
C GLY A 538 11.95 -8.63 -11.74
N ASP A 539 11.72 -7.31 -11.81
CA ASP A 539 11.67 -6.62 -13.09
C ASP A 539 12.98 -6.83 -13.84
N THR A 540 12.89 -7.23 -15.09
CA THR A 540 14.05 -7.56 -15.91
C THR A 540 14.17 -6.57 -17.06
N SER A 541 15.40 -6.16 -17.35
CA SER A 541 15.72 -5.37 -18.54
C SER A 541 16.76 -6.07 -19.38
N LEU A 542 16.50 -6.21 -20.67
CA LEU A 542 17.45 -6.82 -21.59
C LEU A 542 18.64 -5.89 -21.81
N ALA A 543 19.85 -6.45 -21.68
CA ALA A 543 21.13 -5.76 -21.83
C ALA A 543 21.83 -6.24 -23.13
N CYS A 544 21.11 -6.28 -24.24
CA CYS A 544 21.61 -6.75 -25.52
C CYS A 544 21.03 -5.96 -26.69
N SER A 545 21.62 -6.14 -27.91
CA SER A 545 21.17 -5.47 -29.12
C SER A 545 19.81 -5.98 -29.60
N ALA A 546 19.07 -5.18 -30.39
CA ALA A 546 17.79 -5.57 -30.99
C ALA A 546 17.88 -6.87 -31.82
N GLU A 547 18.99 -7.11 -32.52
CA GLU A 547 19.21 -8.34 -33.25
C GLU A 547 19.30 -9.55 -32.30
N THR A 548 20.02 -9.42 -31.19
CA THR A 548 20.10 -10.47 -30.17
C THR A 548 18.75 -10.72 -29.51
N GLN A 549 17.96 -9.67 -29.24
CA GLN A 549 16.60 -9.81 -28.71
C GLN A 549 15.71 -10.65 -29.64
N ALA A 550 15.76 -10.41 -30.95
CA ALA A 550 15.00 -11.19 -31.92
C ALA A 550 15.41 -12.69 -31.92
N LYS A 551 16.71 -12.97 -31.74
CA LYS A 551 17.20 -14.36 -31.60
C LYS A 551 16.73 -15.00 -30.29
N ILE A 552 16.76 -14.24 -29.16
CA ILE A 552 16.24 -14.70 -27.87
C ILE A 552 14.76 -15.06 -28.01
N ASP A 553 13.92 -14.18 -28.58
CA ASP A 553 12.50 -14.42 -28.75
C ASP A 553 12.21 -15.68 -29.59
N LYS A 554 12.99 -15.90 -30.62
CA LYS A 554 12.91 -17.12 -31.42
C LYS A 554 13.27 -18.37 -30.62
N LYS A 555 14.36 -18.32 -29.83
CA LYS A 555 14.78 -19.45 -28.98
C LYS A 555 13.79 -19.76 -27.90
N VAL A 556 13.20 -18.75 -27.25
CA VAL A 556 12.11 -18.93 -26.27
C VAL A 556 10.93 -19.65 -26.90
N SER A 557 10.49 -19.20 -28.08
CA SER A 557 9.40 -19.83 -28.81
C SER A 557 9.71 -21.28 -29.22
N ASP A 558 10.93 -21.53 -29.67
CA ASP A 558 11.37 -22.88 -30.09
C ASP A 558 11.44 -23.82 -28.88
N LEU A 559 11.98 -23.37 -27.74
CA LEU A 559 12.05 -24.15 -26.50
C LEU A 559 10.64 -24.53 -25.99
N ILE A 560 9.75 -23.56 -25.90
CA ILE A 560 8.36 -23.82 -25.46
C ILE A 560 7.68 -24.82 -26.42
N ARG A 561 7.89 -24.68 -27.74
CA ARG A 561 7.33 -25.61 -28.70
C ARG A 561 7.86 -27.03 -28.54
N ILE A 562 9.15 -27.19 -28.29
CA ILE A 562 9.77 -28.51 -28.08
C ILE A 562 9.17 -29.18 -26.85
N GLU A 563 9.09 -28.46 -25.72
CA GLU A 563 8.56 -28.99 -24.49
C GLU A 563 7.03 -29.23 -24.54
N HIS A 564 6.31 -28.42 -25.30
CA HIS A 564 4.88 -28.64 -25.57
C HIS A 564 4.65 -29.92 -26.40
N GLU A 565 5.44 -30.18 -27.46
CA GLU A 565 5.34 -31.43 -28.23
C GLU A 565 5.73 -32.64 -27.38
N LYS A 566 6.70 -32.50 -26.45
CA LYS A 566 7.03 -33.54 -25.45
C LYS A 566 5.83 -33.82 -24.55
N ALA A 567 5.15 -32.80 -24.05
CA ALA A 567 3.94 -32.95 -23.24
C ALA A 567 2.83 -33.66 -24.01
N LYS A 568 2.56 -33.26 -25.26
CA LYS A 568 1.58 -33.92 -26.15
C LYS A 568 1.89 -35.39 -26.37
N LYS A 569 3.16 -35.72 -26.58
CA LYS A 569 3.59 -37.10 -26.74
C LYS A 569 3.33 -37.91 -25.47
N ILE A 570 3.73 -37.41 -24.29
CA ILE A 570 3.48 -38.09 -23.00
C ILE A 570 1.98 -38.35 -22.82
N LEU A 571 1.12 -37.39 -23.12
CA LEU A 571 -0.32 -37.51 -22.97
C LEU A 571 -0.93 -38.48 -23.98
N SER A 572 -0.48 -38.45 -25.23
CA SER A 572 -0.94 -39.38 -26.27
C SER A 572 -0.54 -40.82 -25.97
N ASP A 573 0.67 -41.04 -25.45
CA ASP A 573 1.17 -42.36 -25.07
C ASP A 573 0.45 -42.92 -23.81
N ASN A 574 -0.27 -42.05 -23.05
CA ASN A 574 -0.99 -42.43 -21.83
C ASN A 574 -2.47 -42.00 -21.89
N MET A 575 -3.10 -42.01 -23.08
CA MET A 575 -4.45 -41.49 -23.30
C MET A 575 -5.49 -42.19 -22.43
N ASP A 576 -5.39 -43.52 -22.24
CA ASP A 576 -6.33 -44.27 -21.41
C ASP A 576 -6.30 -43.78 -19.94
N LYS A 577 -5.10 -43.46 -19.41
CA LYS A 577 -4.96 -42.91 -18.06
C LYS A 577 -5.44 -41.47 -17.97
N LEU A 578 -5.20 -40.65 -18.99
CA LEU A 578 -5.74 -39.30 -19.06
C LEU A 578 -7.28 -39.33 -18.99
N GLU A 579 -7.93 -40.22 -19.71
CA GLU A 579 -9.40 -40.37 -19.70
C GLU A 579 -9.92 -40.90 -18.36
N GLU A 580 -9.30 -41.96 -17.82
CA GLU A 580 -9.70 -42.56 -16.55
C GLU A 580 -9.63 -41.55 -15.39
N ILE A 581 -8.51 -40.82 -15.28
CA ILE A 581 -8.27 -39.87 -14.19
C ILE A 581 -9.15 -38.64 -14.37
N SER A 582 -9.30 -38.11 -15.60
CA SER A 582 -10.16 -36.96 -15.86
C SER A 582 -11.63 -37.25 -15.54
N LYS A 583 -12.12 -38.43 -15.86
CA LYS A 583 -13.46 -38.86 -15.47
C LYS A 583 -13.63 -38.91 -13.95
N TYR A 584 -12.67 -39.50 -13.26
CA TYR A 584 -12.69 -39.58 -11.80
C TYR A 584 -12.63 -38.21 -11.14
N LEU A 585 -11.82 -37.30 -11.68
CA LEU A 585 -11.75 -35.90 -11.23
C LEU A 585 -13.05 -35.14 -11.52
N TYR A 586 -13.66 -35.37 -12.69
CA TYR A 586 -14.95 -34.75 -13.03
C TYR A 586 -16.07 -35.10 -12.05
N GLU A 587 -16.10 -36.40 -11.60
CA GLU A 587 -17.09 -36.91 -10.66
C GLU A 587 -16.84 -36.41 -9.23
N LYS A 588 -15.57 -36.41 -8.79
CA LYS A 588 -15.17 -36.03 -7.40
C LYS A 588 -14.87 -34.56 -7.19
N GLU A 589 -14.64 -33.80 -8.27
CA GLU A 589 -14.24 -32.39 -8.30
C GLU A 589 -12.88 -32.10 -7.62
N THR A 590 -12.41 -32.97 -6.76
CA THR A 590 -11.11 -32.88 -6.08
C THR A 590 -10.58 -34.27 -5.80
N ILE A 591 -9.33 -34.55 -6.15
CA ILE A 591 -8.64 -35.80 -5.87
C ILE A 591 -7.29 -35.54 -5.20
N THR A 592 -6.89 -36.45 -4.30
CA THR A 592 -5.59 -36.38 -3.65
C THR A 592 -4.49 -36.97 -4.56
N GLY A 593 -3.21 -36.64 -4.27
CA GLY A 593 -2.08 -37.21 -4.97
C GLY A 593 -2.03 -38.75 -4.82
N GLU A 594 -2.43 -39.31 -3.66
CA GLU A 594 -2.50 -40.77 -3.44
C GLU A 594 -3.53 -41.44 -4.35
N GLU A 595 -4.73 -40.86 -4.48
CA GLU A 595 -5.78 -41.34 -5.39
C GLU A 595 -5.32 -41.25 -6.85
N PHE A 596 -4.71 -40.12 -7.24
CA PHE A 596 -4.13 -39.93 -8.57
C PHE A 596 -3.09 -41.02 -8.90
N MET A 597 -2.09 -41.19 -8.01
CA MET A 597 -1.04 -42.21 -8.20
C MET A 597 -1.60 -43.63 -8.15
N GLY A 598 -2.62 -43.88 -7.31
CA GLY A 598 -3.31 -45.17 -7.24
C GLY A 598 -3.99 -45.56 -8.56
N ILE A 599 -4.53 -44.60 -9.31
CA ILE A 599 -5.12 -44.82 -10.66
C ILE A 599 -4.00 -44.95 -11.72
N LEU A 600 -2.99 -44.09 -11.64
CA LEU A 600 -1.89 -44.05 -12.61
C LEU A 600 -1.07 -45.35 -12.65
N ASN A 601 -0.90 -46.03 -11.50
CA ASN A 601 -0.08 -47.23 -11.34
C ASN A 601 -0.86 -48.55 -11.52
N ARG A 602 -2.17 -48.50 -11.73
CA ARG A 602 -3.00 -49.67 -12.13
C ARG A 602 -2.78 -49.98 -13.61
#